data_72915cf5fd99314fbe6b53cc4cefd187
#
_entry.id   72915cf5fd99314fbe6b53cc4cefd187
#
_cell.length_a   1.000
_cell.length_b   1.000
_cell.length_c   1.000
_cell.angle_alpha   90.00
_cell.angle_beta   90.00
_cell.angle_gamma   90.00
#
_symmetry.space_group_name_H-M   'P 1'
#
loop_
_entity.id
_entity.type
_entity.pdbx_description
1 polymer ?
#
loop_
_entity_poly.entity_id
_entity_poly.type
_entity_poly.pdbx_seq_one_letter_code
_entity_poly.pdbx_strand_id
1 'polypeptide(L)'
;MKIAAATALFASLAAAGPVELTERQSCPKVYIFAARETTVPQSNGYGTTANLVNSVKSAFSGAGSEAIVYPACGGGSACGGISYDNSASQGTAAVVKAVTAYNQKCPSTQIVLIGYSQGGQIMDNALCGGAGSTLTGNALAAVQAAIFMGDPHNRNGLPYNVGTCKAQGFAARPNGFTCSPAKTSIIQSYCDSQDPYCCNGNDANHHQQYVNIYGNQALSFIKSKVTA
;
A
#
# COMPACT_ATOMS: atom_id res chain seq x y z
N MET A 1 -85.07 17.99 20.38
CA MET A 1 -84.12 17.98 19.23
C MET A 1 -82.75 17.52 19.70
N LYS A 2 -82.36 16.33 19.28
CA LYS A 2 -81.00 15.76 19.63
C LYS A 2 -80.18 15.87 18.37
N ILE A 3 -79.01 16.58 18.46
CA ILE A 3 -78.08 16.74 17.36
C ILE A 3 -76.99 15.69 17.60
N ALA A 4 -76.85 14.77 16.69
CA ALA A 4 -75.71 13.78 16.71
C ALA A 4 -74.55 14.36 15.94
N ALA A 5 -73.41 14.45 16.62
CA ALA A 5 -72.15 14.86 15.97
C ALA A 5 -71.43 13.62 15.43
N ALA A 6 -71.21 13.57 14.15
CA ALA A 6 -70.42 12.51 13.49
C ALA A 6 -68.94 12.90 13.49
N THR A 7 -68.12 12.11 14.13
CA THR A 7 -66.64 12.26 14.14
C THR A 7 -66.06 11.46 12.97
N ALA A 8 -65.46 12.16 11.98
CA ALA A 8 -64.74 11.55 10.87
C ALA A 8 -63.30 11.24 11.28
N LEU A 9 -62.93 9.96 11.30
CA LEU A 9 -61.54 9.48 11.46
C LEU A 9 -60.82 9.59 10.10
N PHE A 10 -59.83 10.42 10.03
CA PHE A 10 -58.89 10.43 8.89
C PHE A 10 -57.78 9.44 9.15
N ALA A 11 -57.77 8.34 8.41
CA ALA A 11 -56.66 7.40 8.37
C ALA A 11 -55.59 7.95 7.43
N SER A 12 -54.43 8.38 7.97
CA SER A 12 -53.25 8.76 7.19
C SER A 12 -52.50 7.49 6.72
N LEU A 13 -52.57 7.21 5.41
CA LEU A 13 -51.67 6.23 4.79
C LEU A 13 -50.25 6.82 4.71
N ALA A 14 -49.34 6.30 5.49
CA ALA A 14 -47.93 6.55 5.31
C ALA A 14 -47.44 5.76 4.07
N ALA A 15 -47.16 6.43 2.97
CA ALA A 15 -46.52 5.86 1.82
C ALA A 15 -45.04 5.60 2.18
N ALA A 16 -44.69 4.33 2.39
CA ALA A 16 -43.28 3.90 2.44
C ALA A 16 -42.70 4.04 1.02
N GLY A 17 -41.86 5.04 0.80
CA GLY A 17 -41.10 5.20 -0.43
C GLY A 17 -40.17 3.99 -0.64
N PRO A 18 -39.82 3.67 -1.90
CA PRO A 18 -38.89 2.58 -2.18
C PRO A 18 -37.56 2.85 -1.50
N VAL A 19 -37.14 1.94 -0.61
CA VAL A 19 -35.80 1.90 -0.09
C VAL A 19 -34.90 1.49 -1.25
N GLU A 20 -34.16 2.45 -1.82
CA GLU A 20 -33.09 2.15 -2.77
C GLU A 20 -32.07 1.28 -2.06
N LEU A 21 -32.09 -0.02 -2.36
CA LEU A 21 -31.03 -0.94 -1.98
C LEU A 21 -29.80 -0.56 -2.80
N THR A 22 -28.98 0.35 -2.28
CA THR A 22 -27.62 0.53 -2.79
C THR A 22 -26.94 -0.83 -2.70
N GLU A 23 -26.65 -1.44 -3.86
CA GLU A 23 -25.83 -2.66 -3.91
C GLU A 23 -24.60 -2.43 -3.03
N ARG A 24 -24.50 -3.20 -1.95
CA ARG A 24 -23.28 -3.23 -1.16
C ARG A 24 -22.20 -3.75 -2.09
N GLN A 25 -21.34 -2.86 -2.57
CA GLN A 25 -20.15 -3.22 -3.32
C GLN A 25 -19.42 -4.28 -2.50
N SER A 26 -19.46 -5.54 -2.95
CA SER A 26 -18.87 -6.66 -2.22
C SER A 26 -17.36 -6.43 -2.10
N CYS A 27 -16.87 -6.37 -0.87
CA CYS A 27 -15.45 -6.23 -0.63
C CYS A 27 -14.69 -7.45 -1.16
N PRO A 28 -13.63 -7.27 -1.96
CA PRO A 28 -12.81 -8.39 -2.39
C PRO A 28 -12.09 -9.02 -1.19
N LYS A 29 -11.76 -10.30 -1.30
CA LYS A 29 -10.97 -10.98 -0.26
C LYS A 29 -9.55 -10.45 -0.14
N VAL A 30 -8.97 -10.00 -1.25
CA VAL A 30 -7.61 -9.43 -1.33
C VAL A 30 -7.65 -8.07 -1.98
N TYR A 31 -6.91 -7.11 -1.42
CA TYR A 31 -6.72 -5.79 -2.01
C TYR A 31 -5.26 -5.37 -1.98
N ILE A 32 -4.78 -4.79 -3.09
CA ILE A 32 -3.38 -4.43 -3.27
C ILE A 32 -3.26 -2.91 -3.30
N PHE A 33 -2.44 -2.35 -2.44
CA PHE A 33 -1.95 -0.98 -2.57
C PHE A 33 -0.55 -1.01 -3.14
N ALA A 34 -0.33 -0.28 -4.25
CA ALA A 34 0.99 -0.23 -4.85
C ALA A 34 1.48 1.21 -4.99
N ALA A 35 2.78 1.41 -4.74
CA ALA A 35 3.43 2.71 -4.82
C ALA A 35 4.58 2.68 -5.82
N ARG A 36 4.51 3.61 -6.77
CA ARG A 36 5.48 3.78 -7.83
C ARG A 36 6.78 4.43 -7.32
N GLU A 37 7.81 4.34 -8.11
CA GLU A 37 9.11 4.96 -7.88
C GLU A 37 9.14 6.47 -8.15
N THR A 38 10.23 7.13 -7.75
CA THR A 38 10.52 8.55 -7.99
C THR A 38 10.48 8.87 -9.49
N THR A 39 9.97 10.05 -9.83
CA THR A 39 9.85 10.64 -11.19
C THR A 39 8.84 9.97 -12.12
N VAL A 40 8.31 8.83 -11.78
CA VAL A 40 7.22 8.20 -12.54
C VAL A 40 5.93 8.98 -12.33
N PRO A 41 5.25 9.44 -13.40
CA PRO A 41 4.02 10.21 -13.27
C PRO A 41 2.87 9.37 -12.68
N GLN A 42 1.94 10.01 -11.97
CA GLN A 42 0.78 9.33 -11.38
C GLN A 42 -0.09 8.61 -12.43
N SER A 43 -0.11 9.10 -13.66
CA SER A 43 -0.83 8.45 -14.78
C SER A 43 -0.32 7.04 -15.11
N ASN A 44 0.92 6.72 -14.74
CA ASN A 44 1.48 5.37 -14.89
C ASN A 44 1.06 4.40 -13.77
N GLY A 45 0.18 4.82 -12.87
CA GLY A 45 -0.43 3.99 -11.82
C GLY A 45 0.61 3.34 -10.91
N TYR A 46 0.89 2.08 -11.12
CA TYR A 46 1.76 1.26 -10.26
C TYR A 46 3.26 1.36 -10.59
N GLY A 47 3.64 2.12 -11.64
CA GLY A 47 5.03 2.20 -12.09
C GLY A 47 5.60 0.80 -12.41
N THR A 48 6.86 0.58 -12.07
CA THR A 48 7.57 -0.69 -12.30
C THR A 48 6.92 -1.90 -11.60
N THR A 49 6.09 -1.69 -10.57
CA THR A 49 5.40 -2.80 -9.88
C THR A 49 4.20 -3.38 -10.63
N ALA A 50 3.78 -2.79 -11.75
CA ALA A 50 2.53 -3.14 -12.46
C ALA A 50 2.42 -4.65 -12.78
N ASN A 51 3.51 -5.27 -13.25
CA ASN A 51 3.51 -6.70 -13.56
C ASN A 51 3.32 -7.57 -12.32
N LEU A 52 3.92 -7.21 -11.18
CA LEU A 52 3.71 -7.94 -9.93
C LEU A 52 2.28 -7.76 -9.42
N VAL A 53 1.73 -6.55 -9.47
CA VAL A 53 0.32 -6.29 -9.11
C VAL A 53 -0.62 -7.16 -9.95
N ASN A 54 -0.41 -7.23 -11.27
CA ASN A 54 -1.21 -8.05 -12.17
C ASN A 54 -1.07 -9.55 -11.86
N SER A 55 0.13 -10.01 -11.53
CA SER A 55 0.38 -11.40 -11.11
C SER A 55 -0.36 -11.75 -9.82
N VAL A 56 -0.39 -10.85 -8.84
CA VAL A 56 -1.16 -11.03 -7.60
C VAL A 56 -2.66 -11.07 -7.90
N LYS A 57 -3.18 -10.15 -8.72
CA LYS A 57 -4.59 -10.16 -9.13
C LYS A 57 -4.98 -11.46 -9.86
N SER A 58 -4.10 -11.98 -10.68
CA SER A 58 -4.32 -13.26 -11.39
C SER A 58 -4.31 -14.45 -10.41
N ALA A 59 -3.49 -14.39 -9.36
CA ALA A 59 -3.40 -15.45 -8.35
C ALA A 59 -4.58 -15.47 -7.38
N PHE A 60 -5.21 -14.32 -7.15
CA PHE A 60 -6.36 -14.18 -6.25
C PHE A 60 -7.56 -13.61 -7.02
N SER A 61 -8.42 -14.51 -7.50
CA SER A 61 -9.58 -14.14 -8.31
C SER A 61 -10.46 -13.09 -7.60
N GLY A 62 -10.80 -12.03 -8.32
CA GLY A 62 -11.58 -10.92 -7.78
C GLY A 62 -10.79 -9.93 -6.92
N ALA A 63 -9.45 -10.07 -6.82
CA ALA A 63 -8.63 -9.11 -6.08
C ALA A 63 -8.73 -7.70 -6.67
N GLY A 64 -8.93 -6.72 -5.80
CA GLY A 64 -8.89 -5.29 -6.15
C GLY A 64 -7.49 -4.70 -5.99
N SER A 65 -7.27 -3.54 -6.58
CA SER A 65 -6.01 -2.81 -6.42
C SER A 65 -6.16 -1.32 -6.68
N GLU A 66 -5.34 -0.51 -6.00
CA GLU A 66 -5.18 0.91 -6.31
C GLU A 66 -3.74 1.37 -6.15
N ALA A 67 -3.39 2.43 -6.89
CA ALA A 67 -2.09 3.08 -6.78
C ALA A 67 -2.12 4.16 -5.70
N ILE A 68 -1.10 4.22 -4.86
CA ILE A 68 -0.95 5.32 -3.90
C ILE A 68 -0.73 6.63 -4.66
N VAL A 69 -1.56 7.61 -4.35
CA VAL A 69 -1.47 8.95 -4.92
C VAL A 69 -0.55 9.79 -4.06
N TYR A 70 0.64 10.11 -4.59
CA TYR A 70 1.64 10.91 -3.90
C TYR A 70 2.57 11.59 -4.91
N PRO A 71 3.41 12.58 -4.54
CA PRO A 71 4.24 13.30 -5.50
C PRO A 71 5.22 12.43 -6.28
N ALA A 72 5.85 11.44 -5.65
CA ALA A 72 6.94 10.64 -6.21
C ALA A 72 8.06 11.52 -6.78
N CYS A 73 8.41 12.58 -6.06
CA CYS A 73 9.34 13.62 -6.50
C CYS A 73 10.73 13.44 -5.88
N GLY A 74 11.74 13.85 -6.63
CA GLY A 74 13.15 13.89 -6.17
C GLY A 74 13.78 15.28 -6.24
N GLY A 75 12.98 16.35 -6.16
CA GLY A 75 13.45 17.73 -6.25
C GLY A 75 13.44 18.33 -7.66
N GLY A 76 13.07 17.55 -8.68
CA GLY A 76 13.02 18.01 -10.06
C GLY A 76 11.87 18.97 -10.37
N SER A 77 12.05 19.86 -11.34
CA SER A 77 11.02 20.83 -11.77
C SER A 77 9.76 20.17 -12.32
N ALA A 78 9.88 18.99 -12.94
CA ALA A 78 8.75 18.23 -13.51
C ALA A 78 7.70 17.81 -12.47
N CYS A 79 8.07 17.77 -11.18
CA CYS A 79 7.15 17.48 -10.06
C CYS A 79 7.02 18.68 -9.10
N GLY A 80 7.20 19.90 -9.59
CA GLY A 80 7.03 21.14 -8.81
C GLY A 80 8.15 21.41 -7.79
N GLY A 81 9.32 20.79 -7.93
CA GLY A 81 10.47 21.02 -7.05
C GLY A 81 10.32 20.43 -5.64
N ILE A 82 9.33 19.58 -5.41
CA ILE A 82 9.13 18.92 -4.10
C ILE A 82 10.37 18.06 -3.80
N SER A 83 11.02 18.28 -2.66
CA SER A 83 12.18 17.49 -2.25
C SER A 83 11.82 16.01 -2.07
N TYR A 84 12.84 15.13 -2.18
CA TYR A 84 12.68 13.70 -1.97
C TYR A 84 12.04 13.38 -0.62
N ASP A 85 12.56 13.98 0.46
CA ASP A 85 12.07 13.73 1.83
C ASP A 85 10.63 14.20 2.04
N ASN A 86 10.28 15.37 1.48
CA ASN A 86 8.91 15.89 1.53
C ASN A 86 7.95 14.99 0.73
N SER A 87 8.36 14.53 -0.44
CA SER A 87 7.60 13.56 -1.23
C SER A 87 7.40 12.24 -0.49
N ALA A 88 8.45 11.69 0.12
CA ALA A 88 8.37 10.45 0.90
C ALA A 88 7.46 10.63 2.14
N SER A 89 7.54 11.77 2.84
CA SER A 89 6.66 12.07 3.98
C SER A 89 5.19 12.14 3.57
N GLN A 90 4.87 12.84 2.48
CA GLN A 90 3.52 12.90 1.92
C GLN A 90 3.03 11.53 1.46
N GLY A 91 3.92 10.74 0.83
CA GLY A 91 3.64 9.38 0.40
C GLY A 91 3.31 8.44 1.57
N THR A 92 4.09 8.52 2.64
CA THR A 92 3.83 7.75 3.89
C THR A 92 2.45 8.06 4.46
N ALA A 93 2.10 9.35 4.56
CA ALA A 93 0.77 9.76 5.02
C ALA A 93 -0.35 9.29 4.08
N ALA A 94 -0.11 9.29 2.76
CA ALA A 94 -1.06 8.80 1.77
C ALA A 94 -1.30 7.28 1.91
N VAL A 95 -0.25 6.48 2.13
CA VAL A 95 -0.39 5.02 2.41
C VAL A 95 -1.27 4.80 3.63
N VAL A 96 -0.95 5.44 4.75
CA VAL A 96 -1.69 5.26 6.01
C VAL A 96 -3.16 5.65 5.82
N LYS A 97 -3.42 6.78 5.16
CA LYS A 97 -4.78 7.24 4.87
C LYS A 97 -5.54 6.25 4.00
N ALA A 98 -4.96 5.80 2.89
CA ALA A 98 -5.62 4.91 1.93
C ALA A 98 -5.95 3.55 2.57
N VAL A 99 -4.97 2.93 3.23
CA VAL A 99 -5.15 1.62 3.88
C VAL A 99 -6.17 1.70 5.02
N THR A 100 -6.12 2.75 5.84
CA THR A 100 -7.06 2.92 6.96
C THR A 100 -8.49 3.13 6.45
N ALA A 101 -8.68 4.00 5.47
CA ALA A 101 -10.01 4.27 4.89
C ALA A 101 -10.58 3.01 4.21
N TYR A 102 -9.74 2.26 3.49
CA TYR A 102 -10.17 1.03 2.86
C TYR A 102 -10.54 -0.05 3.90
N ASN A 103 -9.74 -0.24 4.93
CA ASN A 103 -10.03 -1.21 5.99
C ASN A 103 -11.33 -0.87 6.77
N GLN A 104 -11.62 0.42 6.98
CA GLN A 104 -12.90 0.84 7.57
C GLN A 104 -14.09 0.42 6.71
N LYS A 105 -13.96 0.54 5.38
CA LYS A 105 -15.01 0.14 4.41
C LYS A 105 -15.10 -1.38 4.25
N CYS A 106 -13.94 -2.07 4.25
CA CYS A 106 -13.80 -3.49 3.96
C CYS A 106 -12.95 -4.19 5.03
N PRO A 107 -13.46 -4.37 6.26
CA PRO A 107 -12.67 -4.78 7.41
C PRO A 107 -12.15 -6.24 7.34
N SER A 108 -12.77 -7.09 6.52
CA SER A 108 -12.37 -8.49 6.35
C SER A 108 -11.42 -8.73 5.16
N THR A 109 -11.08 -7.67 4.40
CA THR A 109 -10.19 -7.78 3.25
C THR A 109 -8.74 -7.91 3.71
N GLN A 110 -8.02 -8.89 3.17
CA GLN A 110 -6.58 -9.03 3.36
C GLN A 110 -5.84 -8.06 2.44
N ILE A 111 -4.93 -7.27 2.99
CA ILE A 111 -4.25 -6.20 2.28
C ILE A 111 -2.82 -6.63 1.94
N VAL A 112 -2.40 -6.35 0.71
CA VAL A 112 -1.02 -6.51 0.22
C VAL A 112 -0.46 -5.14 -0.12
N LEU A 113 0.72 -4.82 0.39
CA LEU A 113 1.44 -3.59 0.05
C LEU A 113 2.60 -3.93 -0.88
N ILE A 114 2.74 -3.17 -1.97
CA ILE A 114 3.85 -3.32 -2.93
C ILE A 114 4.44 -1.94 -3.20
N GLY A 115 5.74 -1.77 -3.01
CA GLY A 115 6.39 -0.49 -3.27
C GLY A 115 7.72 -0.63 -4.00
N TYR A 116 8.03 0.32 -4.88
CA TYR A 116 9.29 0.35 -5.62
C TYR A 116 10.07 1.61 -5.29
N SER A 117 11.38 1.50 -4.98
CA SER A 117 12.25 2.64 -4.69
C SER A 117 11.64 3.54 -3.61
N GLN A 118 11.39 4.82 -3.87
CA GLN A 118 10.67 5.69 -2.94
C GLN A 118 9.30 5.13 -2.54
N GLY A 119 8.61 4.40 -3.45
CA GLY A 119 7.38 3.69 -3.14
C GLY A 119 7.59 2.58 -2.10
N GLY A 120 8.73 1.88 -2.14
CA GLY A 120 9.15 0.93 -1.10
C GLY A 120 9.36 1.62 0.24
N GLN A 121 10.10 2.73 0.23
CA GLN A 121 10.36 3.54 1.42
C GLN A 121 9.08 4.03 2.11
N ILE A 122 8.08 4.52 1.36
CA ILE A 122 6.83 4.99 1.98
C ILE A 122 6.00 3.86 2.56
N MET A 123 6.04 2.65 1.97
CA MET A 123 5.41 1.46 2.52
C MET A 123 6.14 0.98 3.79
N ASP A 124 7.48 0.98 3.77
CA ASP A 124 8.31 0.65 4.93
C ASP A 124 8.04 1.62 6.09
N ASN A 125 7.98 2.93 5.84
CA ASN A 125 7.63 3.93 6.84
C ASN A 125 6.23 3.70 7.42
N ALA A 126 5.25 3.44 6.57
CA ALA A 126 3.87 3.22 7.00
C ALA A 126 3.72 1.96 7.87
N LEU A 127 4.55 0.94 7.68
CA LEU A 127 4.52 -0.30 8.45
C LEU A 127 5.43 -0.27 9.68
N CYS A 128 6.65 0.23 9.52
CA CYS A 128 7.73 0.09 10.51
C CYS A 128 8.00 1.36 11.32
N GLY A 129 7.33 2.48 10.99
CA GLY A 129 7.55 3.75 11.66
C GLY A 129 8.88 4.42 11.28
N GLY A 130 9.31 5.36 12.12
CA GLY A 130 10.58 6.09 11.95
C GLY A 130 10.48 7.36 11.10
N ALA A 131 9.40 7.58 10.34
CA ALA A 131 9.16 8.80 9.59
C ALA A 131 7.65 9.00 9.34
N GLY A 132 7.06 9.97 10.01
CA GLY A 132 5.67 10.36 9.79
C GLY A 132 4.64 9.40 10.38
N SER A 133 3.51 9.24 9.69
CA SER A 133 2.38 8.42 10.13
C SER A 133 2.66 6.93 9.98
N THR A 134 2.08 6.13 10.87
CA THR A 134 2.25 4.66 10.88
C THR A 134 0.89 3.97 10.95
N LEU A 135 0.72 2.86 10.28
CA LEU A 135 -0.45 2.01 10.37
C LEU A 135 -0.57 1.40 11.76
N THR A 136 -1.78 1.39 12.30
CA THR A 136 -2.08 0.84 13.63
C THR A 136 -3.40 0.08 13.64
N GLY A 137 -3.68 -0.65 14.73
CA GLY A 137 -4.97 -1.30 14.96
C GLY A 137 -5.37 -2.25 13.81
N ASN A 138 -6.65 -2.22 13.46
CA ASN A 138 -7.23 -3.12 12.45
C ASN A 138 -6.65 -2.90 11.05
N ALA A 139 -6.29 -1.65 10.70
CA ALA A 139 -5.68 -1.35 9.40
C ALA A 139 -4.31 -2.03 9.25
N LEU A 140 -3.48 -2.00 10.31
CA LEU A 140 -2.22 -2.75 10.32
C LEU A 140 -2.46 -4.26 10.32
N ALA A 141 -3.40 -4.75 11.12
CA ALA A 141 -3.72 -6.18 11.22
C ALA A 141 -4.22 -6.76 9.89
N ALA A 142 -4.86 -5.95 9.05
CA ALA A 142 -5.33 -6.35 7.73
C ALA A 142 -4.19 -6.56 6.72
N VAL A 143 -3.00 -5.97 6.94
CA VAL A 143 -1.84 -6.16 6.06
C VAL A 143 -1.24 -7.54 6.29
N GLN A 144 -1.32 -8.40 5.27
CA GLN A 144 -0.84 -9.77 5.33
C GLN A 144 0.52 -9.94 4.64
N ALA A 145 0.85 -9.13 3.65
CA ALA A 145 2.13 -9.16 2.98
C ALA A 145 2.57 -7.75 2.54
N ALA A 146 3.86 -7.50 2.60
CA ALA A 146 4.47 -6.27 2.10
C ALA A 146 5.76 -6.59 1.34
N ILE A 147 5.87 -6.02 0.14
CA ILE A 147 6.99 -6.19 -0.78
C ILE A 147 7.59 -4.82 -1.05
N PHE A 148 8.87 -4.67 -0.73
CA PHE A 148 9.65 -3.48 -1.07
C PHE A 148 10.74 -3.86 -2.08
N MET A 149 10.82 -3.17 -3.19
CA MET A 149 11.79 -3.42 -4.25
C MET A 149 12.70 -2.20 -4.43
N GLY A 150 14.00 -2.38 -4.23
CA GLY A 150 14.97 -1.30 -4.34
C GLY A 150 14.75 -0.19 -3.29
N ASP A 151 14.30 -0.51 -2.11
CA ASP A 151 13.97 0.45 -1.05
C ASP A 151 15.22 1.15 -0.52
N PRO A 152 15.34 2.49 -0.62
CA PRO A 152 16.48 3.24 -0.08
C PRO A 152 16.65 3.14 1.44
N HIS A 153 15.62 2.71 2.17
CA HIS A 153 15.69 2.44 3.60
C HIS A 153 16.42 1.13 3.94
N ASN A 154 16.80 0.33 2.92
CA ASN A 154 17.54 -0.89 3.15
C ASN A 154 18.77 -0.64 4.03
N ARG A 155 18.95 -1.51 5.03
CA ARG A 155 20.14 -1.63 5.87
C ARG A 155 20.49 -3.10 6.01
N ASN A 156 21.76 -3.42 5.83
CA ASN A 156 22.23 -4.80 6.05
C ASN A 156 21.87 -5.30 7.45
N GLY A 157 21.39 -6.52 7.53
CA GLY A 157 21.02 -7.17 8.79
C GLY A 157 19.56 -7.01 9.22
N LEU A 158 18.74 -6.26 8.49
CA LEU A 158 17.30 -6.28 8.74
C LEU A 158 16.71 -7.66 8.42
N PRO A 159 15.83 -8.21 9.29
CA PRO A 159 15.40 -9.61 9.20
C PRO A 159 14.53 -9.94 7.98
N TYR A 160 14.07 -8.92 7.25
CA TYR A 160 13.23 -9.05 6.06
C TYR A 160 13.97 -8.75 4.75
N ASN A 161 15.31 -8.54 4.82
CA ASN A 161 16.09 -8.30 3.61
C ASN A 161 16.24 -9.57 2.76
N VAL A 162 16.10 -9.40 1.45
CA VAL A 162 16.29 -10.40 0.40
C VAL A 162 17.22 -9.82 -0.66
N GLY A 163 18.03 -10.66 -1.27
CA GLY A 163 18.99 -10.25 -2.29
C GLY A 163 20.44 -10.24 -1.80
N THR A 164 21.29 -9.60 -2.56
CA THR A 164 22.75 -9.71 -2.41
C THR A 164 23.41 -8.52 -1.70
N CYS A 165 22.64 -7.45 -1.38
CA CYS A 165 23.18 -6.27 -0.72
C CYS A 165 23.70 -6.60 0.69
N LYS A 166 24.94 -6.21 0.97
CA LYS A 166 25.60 -6.30 2.29
C LYS A 166 25.97 -4.93 2.85
N ALA A 167 25.44 -3.87 2.23
CA ALA A 167 25.64 -2.50 2.63
C ALA A 167 24.29 -1.84 2.98
N GLN A 168 24.09 -0.60 2.62
CA GLN A 168 22.90 0.16 2.95
C GLN A 168 22.52 1.13 1.82
N GLY A 169 21.25 1.48 1.74
CA GLY A 169 20.75 2.50 0.85
C GLY A 169 21.13 3.91 1.29
N PHE A 170 20.91 4.88 0.39
CA PHE A 170 21.27 6.29 0.65
C PHE A 170 20.42 6.93 1.77
N ALA A 171 19.22 6.41 2.02
CA ALA A 171 18.31 6.85 3.09
C ALA A 171 18.14 5.77 4.16
N ALA A 172 19.15 4.93 4.39
CA ALA A 172 19.07 3.73 5.21
C ALA A 172 18.49 3.97 6.60
N ARG A 173 17.74 3.00 7.09
CA ARG A 173 17.30 2.94 8.49
C ARG A 173 18.48 3.12 9.46
N PRO A 174 18.31 3.73 10.62
CA PRO A 174 19.40 3.90 11.59
C PRO A 174 19.93 2.56 12.11
N ASN A 175 21.14 2.56 12.67
CA ASN A 175 21.69 1.39 13.34
C ASN A 175 20.76 0.95 14.49
N GLY A 176 20.56 -0.35 14.61
CA GLY A 176 19.68 -0.91 15.65
C GLY A 176 18.18 -0.72 15.38
N PHE A 177 17.83 -0.27 14.18
CA PHE A 177 16.42 -0.12 13.82
C PHE A 177 15.67 -1.45 13.94
N THR A 178 14.50 -1.38 14.55
CA THR A 178 13.56 -2.51 14.62
C THR A 178 12.24 -2.06 14.02
N CYS A 179 11.75 -2.81 13.05
CA CYS A 179 10.42 -2.55 12.46
C CYS A 179 9.35 -2.70 13.55
N SER A 180 8.60 -1.66 13.78
CA SER A 180 7.48 -1.60 14.72
C SER A 180 6.50 -0.52 14.22
N PRO A 181 5.20 -0.76 14.29
CA PRO A 181 4.52 -1.86 14.98
C PRO A 181 4.31 -3.14 14.14
N ALA A 182 4.68 -3.17 12.85
CA ALA A 182 4.45 -4.33 11.99
C ALA A 182 5.32 -5.55 12.39
N LYS A 183 4.80 -6.74 12.10
CA LYS A 183 5.55 -7.99 12.22
C LYS A 183 6.47 -8.13 10.99
N THR A 184 7.76 -8.33 11.22
CA THR A 184 8.74 -8.49 10.13
C THR A 184 8.47 -9.71 9.25
N SER A 185 7.76 -10.72 9.76
CA SER A 185 7.41 -11.94 9.04
C SER A 185 6.45 -11.74 7.86
N ILE A 186 5.81 -10.57 7.75
CA ILE A 186 4.95 -10.23 6.61
C ILE A 186 5.68 -9.40 5.54
N ILE A 187 6.97 -9.09 5.74
CA ILE A 187 7.73 -8.19 4.88
C ILE A 187 8.82 -8.95 4.14
N GLN A 188 9.05 -8.63 2.87
CA GLN A 188 10.28 -8.91 2.12
C GLN A 188 10.73 -7.63 1.40
N SER A 189 12.00 -7.24 1.64
CA SER A 189 12.66 -6.09 1.02
C SER A 189 13.81 -6.56 0.15
N TYR A 190 13.67 -6.38 -1.15
CA TYR A 190 14.61 -6.87 -2.16
C TYR A 190 15.63 -5.78 -2.52
N CYS A 191 16.90 -6.08 -2.31
CA CYS A 191 17.99 -5.18 -2.65
C CYS A 191 19.26 -5.96 -3.00
N ASP A 192 19.86 -5.63 -4.14
CA ASP A 192 21.07 -6.25 -4.65
C ASP A 192 22.28 -5.33 -4.56
N SER A 193 23.47 -5.94 -4.51
CA SER A 193 24.74 -5.25 -4.34
C SER A 193 25.08 -4.26 -5.48
N GLN A 194 24.54 -4.49 -6.67
CA GLN A 194 24.76 -3.63 -7.84
C GLN A 194 23.99 -2.30 -7.77
N ASP A 195 22.90 -2.26 -7.01
CA ASP A 195 22.00 -1.11 -6.92
C ASP A 195 22.63 0.06 -6.16
N PRO A 196 22.70 1.28 -6.75
CA PRO A 196 23.26 2.45 -6.07
C PRO A 196 22.30 3.13 -5.09
N TYR A 197 21.00 2.78 -5.10
CA TYR A 197 19.98 3.46 -4.30
C TYR A 197 19.63 2.71 -3.02
N CYS A 198 19.38 1.43 -3.10
CA CYS A 198 19.10 0.60 -1.92
C CYS A 198 20.36 -0.06 -1.34
N CYS A 199 21.47 -0.03 -2.09
CA CYS A 199 22.80 -0.52 -1.69
C CYS A 199 23.86 0.53 -2.05
N ASN A 200 25.11 0.11 -2.16
CA ASN A 200 26.23 0.96 -2.52
C ASN A 200 26.86 0.59 -3.89
N GLY A 201 26.07 0.01 -4.78
CA GLY A 201 26.49 -0.33 -6.13
C GLY A 201 26.60 0.87 -7.07
N ASN A 202 26.80 0.61 -8.36
CA ASN A 202 26.95 1.62 -9.38
C ASN A 202 26.16 1.34 -10.66
N ASP A 203 25.25 0.37 -10.65
CA ASP A 203 24.40 0.04 -11.79
C ASP A 203 22.95 0.51 -11.56
N ALA A 204 22.64 1.71 -12.03
CA ALA A 204 21.29 2.27 -11.96
C ALA A 204 20.27 1.47 -12.80
N ASN A 205 20.70 0.71 -13.83
CA ASN A 205 19.80 -0.13 -14.61
C ASN A 205 19.35 -1.34 -13.77
N HIS A 206 20.24 -1.88 -12.91
CA HIS A 206 19.87 -2.96 -12.00
C HIS A 206 18.72 -2.54 -11.06
N HIS A 207 18.70 -1.28 -10.65
CA HIS A 207 17.59 -0.72 -9.84
C HIS A 207 16.22 -0.88 -10.49
N GLN A 208 16.12 -1.02 -11.81
CA GLN A 208 14.85 -1.18 -12.53
C GLN A 208 14.47 -2.67 -12.76
N GLN A 209 15.26 -3.64 -12.27
CA GLN A 209 15.11 -5.06 -12.62
C GLN A 209 14.43 -5.92 -11.57
N TYR A 210 14.14 -5.40 -10.38
CA TYR A 210 13.67 -6.23 -9.26
C TYR A 210 12.42 -7.05 -9.55
N VAL A 211 11.46 -6.51 -10.32
CA VAL A 211 10.26 -7.28 -10.70
C VAL A 211 10.62 -8.43 -11.64
N ASN A 212 11.58 -8.24 -12.55
CA ASN A 212 12.05 -9.29 -13.44
C ASN A 212 12.84 -10.37 -12.69
N ILE A 213 13.69 -9.97 -11.74
CA ILE A 213 14.56 -10.88 -10.98
C ILE A 213 13.77 -11.62 -9.90
N TYR A 214 12.97 -10.90 -9.13
CA TYR A 214 12.34 -11.41 -7.90
C TYR A 214 10.82 -11.50 -7.95
N GLY A 215 10.16 -11.13 -9.05
CA GLY A 215 8.70 -11.08 -9.13
C GLY A 215 8.02 -12.39 -8.77
N ASN A 216 8.56 -13.53 -9.24
CA ASN A 216 8.04 -14.86 -8.90
C ASN A 216 8.23 -15.21 -7.43
N GLN A 217 9.37 -14.84 -6.83
CA GLN A 217 9.65 -15.07 -5.41
C GLN A 217 8.72 -14.20 -4.54
N ALA A 218 8.54 -12.93 -4.90
CA ALA A 218 7.63 -12.01 -4.23
C ALA A 218 6.18 -12.51 -4.30
N LEU A 219 5.72 -12.99 -5.47
CA LEU A 219 4.40 -13.58 -5.62
C LEU A 219 4.24 -14.83 -4.74
N SER A 220 5.24 -15.71 -4.71
CA SER A 220 5.24 -16.91 -3.87
C SER A 220 5.16 -16.55 -2.38
N PHE A 221 5.89 -15.53 -1.97
CA PHE A 221 5.81 -15.01 -0.60
C PHE A 221 4.42 -14.48 -0.28
N ILE A 222 3.84 -13.64 -1.14
CA ILE A 222 2.47 -13.12 -0.95
C ILE A 222 1.49 -14.29 -0.80
N LYS A 223 1.55 -15.28 -1.68
CA LYS A 223 0.69 -16.49 -1.62
C LYS A 223 0.85 -17.29 -0.33
N SER A 224 2.02 -17.25 0.30
CA SER A 224 2.27 -17.92 1.58
C SER A 224 1.67 -17.17 2.79
N LYS A 225 1.31 -15.89 2.62
CA LYS A 225 0.79 -15.02 3.68
C LYS A 225 -0.70 -14.74 3.57
N VAL A 226 -1.22 -14.73 2.36
CA VAL A 226 -2.62 -14.45 2.06
C VAL A 226 -3.38 -15.77 1.98
N THR A 227 -4.47 -15.87 2.76
CA THR A 227 -5.27 -17.10 2.91
C THR A 227 -6.63 -17.03 2.22
N ALA A 228 -6.79 -16.19 1.21
CA ALA A 228 -8.04 -15.88 0.51
C ALA A 228 -8.44 -16.94 -0.54
#